data_87c3eae8442a20c85e6e2408ccf22521
#
_entry.id   87c3eae8442a20c85e6e2408ccf22521
#
_cell.length_a   1.000
_cell.length_b   1.000
_cell.length_c   1.000
_cell.angle_alpha   90.00
_cell.angle_beta   90.00
_cell.angle_gamma   90.00
#
_symmetry.space_group_name_H-M   'P 1'
#
loop_
_entity.id
_entity.type
_entity.pdbx_description
1 polymer ?
#
loop_
_entity_poly.entity_id
_entity_poly.type
_entity_poly.pdbx_seq_one_letter_code
_entity_poly.pdbx_strand_id
1 'polypeptide(L)'
;MNKSIAVLGTGAIGSCVGADLTRAGYDVVLIDQWPAHIEAMKAHGLRVQLPDAELHAAVRAFHLCEVCTLKAPFDIVLMTAKSYDSTWLAEFIKPYLKADGVLVPVQNSLNDEWVAPIIGAERDVGCVVELSAEVFTPGVVQRNTAHEKAWFGLGELNGGITPRLRELEAIMKNVGRVSLTQNIMGAKWTKLISSSMLLGPLGVLGLKLWEATEVPGVLELLIRCGTESMLVARALGYSIEPIFGLSAADFAGSTEAVVKKLANTIVLHGKAGTRVRGVSLQDYLKGRQTETGCLNGLIVAKGKQAAVATPANAAVVQVDREICAGARQPGRANLARLQQLIG
;
A
#
# COMPACT_ATOMS: atom_id res chain seq x y z
N MET A 1 13.33 -7.86 26.30
CA MET A 1 12.19 -6.98 26.64
C MET A 1 11.25 -7.01 25.46
N ASN A 2 9.95 -7.05 25.69
CA ASN A 2 8.97 -7.02 24.61
C ASN A 2 8.98 -5.62 23.99
N LYS A 3 9.16 -5.49 22.66
CA LYS A 3 9.16 -4.20 21.96
C LYS A 3 7.77 -3.58 22.00
N SER A 4 7.69 -2.28 22.25
CA SER A 4 6.45 -1.51 22.14
C SER A 4 6.21 -1.12 20.69
N ILE A 5 5.06 -1.49 20.15
CA ILE A 5 4.72 -1.32 18.72
C ILE A 5 3.48 -0.43 18.60
N ALA A 6 3.55 0.60 17.76
CA ALA A 6 2.37 1.33 17.31
C ALA A 6 2.02 0.92 15.87
N VAL A 7 0.75 0.66 15.61
CA VAL A 7 0.19 0.59 14.26
C VAL A 7 -0.55 1.90 14.01
N LEU A 8 0.03 2.76 13.19
CA LEU A 8 -0.47 4.10 12.91
C LEU A 8 -1.24 4.12 11.59
N GLY A 9 -2.54 4.34 11.68
CA GLY A 9 -3.49 4.19 10.57
C GLY A 9 -4.11 2.80 10.53
N THR A 10 -5.07 2.52 11.42
CA THR A 10 -5.72 1.20 11.53
C THR A 10 -6.88 1.02 10.56
N GLY A 11 -6.66 1.40 9.29
CA GLY A 11 -7.53 0.99 8.19
C GLY A 11 -7.50 -0.52 7.97
N ALA A 12 -7.78 -0.97 6.75
CA ALA A 12 -7.86 -2.41 6.47
C ALA A 12 -6.54 -3.16 6.73
N ILE A 13 -5.42 -2.61 6.25
CA ILE A 13 -4.08 -3.22 6.42
C ILE A 13 -3.64 -3.15 7.89
N GLY A 14 -3.72 -1.97 8.50
CA GLY A 14 -3.29 -1.77 9.88
C GLY A 14 -4.09 -2.60 10.88
N SER A 15 -5.38 -2.78 10.65
CA SER A 15 -6.22 -3.66 11.46
C SER A 15 -5.78 -5.13 11.37
N CYS A 16 -5.48 -5.64 10.16
CA CYS A 16 -4.97 -7.00 10.01
C CYS A 16 -3.62 -7.17 10.73
N VAL A 17 -2.68 -6.24 10.51
CA VAL A 17 -1.36 -6.27 11.15
C VAL A 17 -1.49 -6.18 12.68
N GLY A 18 -2.28 -5.23 13.18
CA GLY A 18 -2.47 -5.03 14.62
C GLY A 18 -3.13 -6.23 15.31
N ALA A 19 -4.13 -6.85 14.67
CA ALA A 19 -4.79 -8.04 15.21
C ALA A 19 -3.82 -9.23 15.30
N ASP A 20 -3.07 -9.51 14.23
CA ASP A 20 -2.12 -10.64 14.20
C ASP A 20 -1.00 -10.45 15.24
N LEU A 21 -0.41 -9.27 15.34
CA LEU A 21 0.63 -8.97 16.31
C LEU A 21 0.11 -9.01 17.75
N THR A 22 -1.09 -8.49 18.00
CA THR A 22 -1.74 -8.58 19.33
C THR A 22 -1.95 -10.03 19.71
N ARG A 23 -2.46 -10.87 18.79
CA ARG A 23 -2.66 -12.31 19.02
C ARG A 23 -1.34 -13.05 19.27
N ALA A 24 -0.26 -12.63 18.61
CA ALA A 24 1.08 -13.17 18.81
C ALA A 24 1.71 -12.76 20.16
N GLY A 25 1.02 -11.93 20.97
CA GLY A 25 1.44 -11.53 22.31
C GLY A 25 2.41 -10.34 22.33
N TYR A 26 2.52 -9.57 21.25
CA TYR A 26 3.29 -8.33 21.25
C TYR A 26 2.56 -7.20 21.98
N ASP A 27 3.32 -6.25 22.51
CA ASP A 27 2.81 -5.02 23.10
C ASP A 27 2.43 -4.03 21.99
N VAL A 28 1.19 -4.10 21.52
CA VAL A 28 0.71 -3.34 20.36
C VAL A 28 -0.34 -2.31 20.75
N VAL A 29 -0.21 -1.11 20.18
CA VAL A 29 -1.20 -0.03 20.25
C VAL A 29 -1.66 0.30 18.83
N LEU A 30 -2.98 0.36 18.62
CA LEU A 30 -3.61 0.74 17.36
C LEU A 30 -4.04 2.20 17.42
N ILE A 31 -3.60 3.02 16.47
CA ILE A 31 -3.88 4.47 16.45
C ILE A 31 -4.52 4.84 15.12
N ASP A 32 -5.68 5.51 15.17
CA ASP A 32 -6.38 5.96 13.95
C ASP A 32 -7.14 7.27 14.16
N GLN A 33 -7.44 7.94 13.05
CA GLN A 33 -8.26 9.15 13.01
C GLN A 33 -9.76 8.89 12.80
N TRP A 34 -10.18 7.63 12.55
CA TRP A 34 -11.59 7.29 12.32
C TRP A 34 -12.30 6.94 13.64
N PRO A 35 -13.09 7.88 14.22
CA PRO A 35 -13.64 7.71 15.58
C PRO A 35 -14.50 6.45 15.72
N ALA A 36 -15.41 6.21 14.77
CA ALA A 36 -16.31 5.06 14.86
C ALA A 36 -15.57 3.71 14.90
N HIS A 37 -14.44 3.61 14.17
CA HIS A 37 -13.63 2.40 14.14
C HIS A 37 -12.87 2.20 15.46
N ILE A 38 -12.30 3.25 16.01
CA ILE A 38 -11.61 3.22 17.31
C ILE A 38 -12.60 2.86 18.43
N GLU A 39 -13.77 3.49 18.49
CA GLU A 39 -14.76 3.19 19.54
C GLU A 39 -15.30 1.76 19.43
N ALA A 40 -15.52 1.25 18.21
CA ALA A 40 -15.91 -0.14 18.02
C ALA A 40 -14.82 -1.11 18.51
N MET A 41 -13.54 -0.82 18.24
CA MET A 41 -12.40 -1.62 18.72
C MET A 41 -12.27 -1.59 20.25
N LYS A 42 -12.45 -0.40 20.88
CA LYS A 42 -12.43 -0.28 22.35
C LYS A 42 -13.57 -1.08 23.01
N ALA A 43 -14.76 -1.00 22.43
CA ALA A 43 -15.95 -1.64 23.02
C ALA A 43 -15.98 -3.16 22.81
N HIS A 44 -15.57 -3.65 21.64
CA HIS A 44 -15.82 -5.03 21.20
C HIS A 44 -14.57 -5.76 20.73
N GLY A 45 -13.40 -5.14 20.78
CA GLY A 45 -12.19 -5.65 20.11
C GLY A 45 -12.27 -5.54 18.59
N LEU A 46 -11.30 -6.12 17.92
CA LEU A 46 -11.19 -6.13 16.47
C LEU A 46 -11.53 -7.51 15.92
N ARG A 47 -12.46 -7.55 14.98
CA ARG A 47 -12.89 -8.75 14.28
C ARG A 47 -12.31 -8.77 12.87
N VAL A 48 -11.51 -9.79 12.55
CA VAL A 48 -10.91 -9.99 11.22
C VAL A 48 -11.52 -11.24 10.59
N GLN A 49 -12.28 -11.05 9.53
CA GLN A 49 -12.86 -12.12 8.73
C GLN A 49 -11.85 -12.56 7.69
N LEU A 50 -11.35 -13.79 7.82
CA LEU A 50 -10.46 -14.44 6.85
C LEU A 50 -11.28 -15.27 5.85
N PRO A 51 -10.66 -15.76 4.75
CA PRO A 51 -11.37 -16.63 3.79
C PRO A 51 -12.03 -17.85 4.43
N ASP A 52 -11.36 -18.47 5.40
CA ASP A 52 -11.78 -19.75 6.00
C ASP A 52 -11.93 -19.70 7.53
N ALA A 53 -11.79 -18.52 8.14
CA ALA A 53 -11.82 -18.37 9.59
C ALA A 53 -12.21 -16.94 10.01
N GLU A 54 -12.44 -16.77 11.30
CA GLU A 54 -12.59 -15.45 11.92
C GLU A 54 -11.64 -15.34 13.11
N LEU A 55 -10.95 -14.20 13.21
CA LEU A 55 -10.08 -13.85 14.31
C LEU A 55 -10.71 -12.72 15.12
N HIS A 56 -10.80 -12.92 16.42
CA HIS A 56 -11.11 -11.90 17.42
C HIS A 56 -9.85 -11.51 18.18
N ALA A 57 -9.53 -10.21 18.23
CA ALA A 57 -8.39 -9.68 18.96
C ALA A 57 -8.84 -8.57 19.93
N ALA A 58 -8.54 -8.73 21.21
CA ALA A 58 -8.69 -7.69 22.22
C ALA A 58 -7.54 -6.70 22.05
N VAL A 59 -7.75 -5.65 21.26
CA VAL A 59 -6.73 -4.66 20.90
C VAL A 59 -6.78 -3.43 21.80
N ARG A 60 -5.64 -2.75 21.97
CA ARG A 60 -5.58 -1.44 22.59
C ARG A 60 -5.65 -0.38 21.50
N ALA A 61 -6.79 0.29 21.38
CA ALA A 61 -7.06 1.28 20.34
C ALA A 61 -7.12 2.70 20.91
N PHE A 62 -6.54 3.66 20.18
CA PHE A 62 -6.46 5.05 20.57
C PHE A 62 -6.82 5.97 19.40
N HIS A 63 -7.58 7.01 19.67
CA HIS A 63 -7.67 8.14 18.75
C HIS A 63 -6.34 8.89 18.69
N LEU A 64 -6.06 9.58 17.57
CA LEU A 64 -4.86 10.41 17.46
C LEU A 64 -4.71 11.40 18.62
N CYS A 65 -5.79 12.03 19.05
CA CYS A 65 -5.78 12.98 20.18
C CYS A 65 -5.47 12.31 21.52
N GLU A 66 -5.66 11.01 21.68
CA GLU A 66 -5.36 10.29 22.93
C GLU A 66 -3.89 9.88 23.03
N VAL A 67 -3.11 9.96 21.96
CA VAL A 67 -1.68 9.58 21.95
C VAL A 67 -0.88 10.36 22.99
N CYS A 68 -1.26 11.59 23.28
CA CYS A 68 -0.65 12.42 24.33
C CYS A 68 -0.76 11.81 25.74
N THR A 69 -1.64 10.83 25.96
CA THR A 69 -1.78 10.11 27.24
C THR A 69 -0.81 8.94 27.40
N LEU A 70 -0.15 8.53 26.32
CA LEU A 70 0.81 7.42 26.33
C LEU A 70 2.10 7.85 27.03
N LYS A 71 2.53 7.06 28.03
CA LYS A 71 3.64 7.43 28.92
C LYS A 71 5.02 7.05 28.38
N ALA A 72 5.07 6.10 27.46
CA ALA A 72 6.33 5.56 26.93
C ALA A 72 6.37 5.66 25.42
N PRO A 73 7.51 6.06 24.84
CA PRO A 73 7.68 6.08 23.39
C PRO A 73 7.79 4.65 22.82
N PHE A 74 7.52 4.53 21.53
CA PHE A 74 7.52 3.27 20.79
C PHE A 74 8.92 2.88 20.30
N ASP A 75 9.20 1.57 20.32
CA ASP A 75 10.36 0.99 19.66
C ASP A 75 10.14 0.93 18.14
N ILE A 76 8.89 0.60 17.72
CA ILE A 76 8.53 0.39 16.33
C ILE A 76 7.20 1.09 16.04
N VAL A 77 7.15 1.85 14.97
CA VAL A 77 5.91 2.41 14.41
C VAL A 77 5.69 1.80 13.02
N LEU A 78 4.63 1.01 12.87
CA LEU A 78 4.17 0.50 11.58
C LEU A 78 3.15 1.49 11.02
N MET A 79 3.55 2.31 10.06
CA MET A 79 2.66 3.29 9.43
C MET A 79 1.88 2.61 8.31
N THR A 80 0.57 2.48 8.50
CA THR A 80 -0.36 1.79 7.59
C THR A 80 -1.50 2.69 7.11
N ALA A 81 -1.38 4.00 7.35
CA ALA A 81 -2.30 5.02 6.88
C ALA A 81 -2.25 5.19 5.36
N LYS A 82 -3.12 6.00 4.80
CA LYS A 82 -3.07 6.38 3.39
C LYS A 82 -1.83 7.21 3.09
N SER A 83 -1.23 7.02 1.91
CA SER A 83 0.03 7.67 1.53
C SER A 83 -0.02 9.20 1.57
N TYR A 84 -1.17 9.80 1.32
CA TYR A 84 -1.34 11.26 1.41
C TYR A 84 -1.29 11.80 2.86
N ASP A 85 -1.40 10.93 3.86
CA ASP A 85 -1.27 11.29 5.28
C ASP A 85 0.14 11.10 5.84
N SER A 86 1.06 10.49 5.08
CA SER A 86 2.36 10.02 5.59
C SER A 86 3.21 11.14 6.19
N THR A 87 3.27 12.31 5.54
CA THR A 87 4.12 13.42 5.97
C THR A 87 3.68 13.96 7.34
N TRP A 88 2.40 14.31 7.49
CA TRP A 88 1.93 14.87 8.76
C TRP A 88 1.88 13.84 9.87
N LEU A 89 1.60 12.56 9.56
CA LEU A 89 1.65 11.47 10.53
C LEU A 89 3.08 11.16 10.99
N ALA A 90 4.08 11.30 10.12
CA ALA A 90 5.48 11.16 10.50
C ALA A 90 5.89 12.28 11.49
N GLU A 91 5.51 13.54 11.23
CA GLU A 91 5.71 14.64 12.17
C GLU A 91 4.97 14.43 13.49
N PHE A 92 3.72 13.98 13.43
CA PHE A 92 2.89 13.69 14.58
C PHE A 92 3.49 12.62 15.50
N ILE A 93 3.96 11.50 14.93
CA ILE A 93 4.43 10.36 15.72
C ILE A 93 5.89 10.46 16.14
N LYS A 94 6.69 11.32 15.51
CA LYS A 94 8.11 11.52 15.79
C LYS A 94 8.45 11.73 17.26
N PRO A 95 7.71 12.55 18.04
CA PRO A 95 7.96 12.73 19.47
C PRO A 95 7.69 11.48 20.32
N TYR A 96 6.89 10.55 19.80
CA TYR A 96 6.53 9.30 20.47
C TYR A 96 7.37 8.11 20.01
N LEU A 97 8.32 8.30 19.11
CA LEU A 97 9.26 7.29 18.66
C LEU A 97 10.56 7.42 19.48
N LYS A 98 11.06 6.31 20.03
CA LYS A 98 12.35 6.29 20.77
C LYS A 98 13.47 6.82 19.89
N ALA A 99 14.55 7.31 20.50
CA ALA A 99 15.71 7.83 19.78
C ALA A 99 16.34 6.79 18.82
N ASP A 100 16.34 5.53 19.23
CA ASP A 100 16.77 4.36 18.45
C ASP A 100 15.60 3.57 17.82
N GLY A 101 14.37 4.07 17.97
CA GLY A 101 13.16 3.48 17.42
C GLY A 101 13.07 3.65 15.90
N VAL A 102 12.31 2.76 15.26
CA VAL A 102 12.14 2.75 13.81
C VAL A 102 10.69 2.99 13.38
N LEU A 103 10.53 3.69 12.26
CA LEU A 103 9.27 3.80 11.55
C LEU A 103 9.34 2.98 10.27
N VAL A 104 8.28 2.23 10.00
CA VAL A 104 8.16 1.33 8.86
C VAL A 104 6.92 1.71 8.06
N PRO A 105 7.05 2.36 6.89
CA PRO A 105 5.93 2.68 6.02
C PRO A 105 5.38 1.43 5.33
N VAL A 106 4.42 0.75 5.97
CA VAL A 106 3.72 -0.43 5.42
C VAL A 106 2.61 0.04 4.47
N GLN A 107 3.01 0.67 3.37
CA GLN A 107 2.13 1.41 2.47
C GLN A 107 2.53 1.20 1.00
N ASN A 108 1.57 1.36 0.09
CA ASN A 108 1.89 1.52 -1.33
C ASN A 108 2.62 2.84 -1.56
N SER A 109 3.24 3.02 -2.74
CA SER A 109 4.01 4.22 -3.10
C SER A 109 5.44 4.23 -2.54
N LEU A 110 6.13 5.36 -2.67
CA LEU A 110 7.51 5.59 -2.23
C LEU A 110 7.52 6.48 -0.98
N ASN A 111 6.77 6.07 0.04
CA ASN A 111 6.56 6.90 1.23
C ASN A 111 7.84 7.23 1.99
N ASP A 112 8.88 6.38 1.87
CA ASP A 112 10.20 6.62 2.47
C ASP A 112 10.82 7.93 1.98
N GLU A 113 10.55 8.35 0.74
CA GLU A 113 11.02 9.66 0.23
C GLU A 113 10.43 10.85 1.01
N TRP A 114 9.26 10.68 1.63
CA TRP A 114 8.57 11.72 2.39
C TRP A 114 8.78 11.58 3.90
N VAL A 115 8.99 10.36 4.38
CA VAL A 115 9.12 10.04 5.81
C VAL A 115 10.56 10.17 6.29
N ALA A 116 11.54 9.65 5.53
CA ALA A 116 12.95 9.69 5.92
C ALA A 116 13.49 11.12 6.21
N PRO A 117 13.14 12.19 5.45
CA PRO A 117 13.55 13.54 5.79
C PRO A 117 13.04 14.05 7.15
N ILE A 118 11.93 13.50 7.63
CA ILE A 118 11.28 13.91 8.88
C ILE A 118 11.87 13.18 10.08
N ILE A 119 11.96 11.86 10.03
CA ILE A 119 12.38 11.03 11.16
C ILE A 119 13.87 10.72 11.21
N GLY A 120 14.59 10.92 10.09
CA GLY A 120 15.96 10.46 9.84
C GLY A 120 15.96 9.16 9.04
N ALA A 121 16.78 9.12 7.97
CA ALA A 121 16.86 7.95 7.08
C ALA A 121 17.35 6.67 7.81
N GLU A 122 18.14 6.85 8.86
CA GLU A 122 18.63 5.77 9.73
C GLU A 122 17.53 5.17 10.63
N ARG A 123 16.37 5.83 10.73
CA ARG A 123 15.21 5.37 11.50
C ARG A 123 14.06 4.91 10.62
N ASP A 124 14.21 5.01 9.31
CA ASP A 124 13.23 4.55 8.32
C ASP A 124 13.64 3.16 7.81
N VAL A 125 12.70 2.21 7.85
CA VAL A 125 12.89 0.87 7.28
C VAL A 125 11.82 0.66 6.22
N GLY A 126 12.24 0.55 4.97
CA GLY A 126 11.34 0.39 3.84
C GLY A 126 10.57 -0.93 3.91
N CYS A 127 9.29 -0.86 3.52
CA CYS A 127 8.41 -2.04 3.45
C CYS A 127 7.59 -2.05 2.16
N VAL A 128 7.56 -3.20 1.51
CA VAL A 128 6.57 -3.54 0.47
C VAL A 128 5.51 -4.44 1.09
N VAL A 129 4.24 -4.20 0.81
CA VAL A 129 3.13 -4.98 1.35
C VAL A 129 2.29 -5.62 0.24
N GLU A 130 2.07 -6.93 0.37
CA GLU A 130 1.10 -7.71 -0.41
C GLU A 130 0.10 -8.35 0.53
N LEU A 131 -0.89 -7.57 0.94
CA LEU A 131 -2.02 -7.97 1.74
C LEU A 131 -3.25 -7.24 1.22
N SER A 132 -4.29 -7.99 0.87
CA SER A 132 -5.57 -7.44 0.45
C SER A 132 -6.58 -7.54 1.57
N ALA A 133 -7.16 -6.40 1.94
CA ALA A 133 -8.20 -6.32 2.95
C ALA A 133 -9.15 -5.13 2.68
N GLU A 134 -10.33 -5.18 3.29
CA GLU A 134 -11.35 -4.14 3.21
C GLU A 134 -11.93 -3.87 4.60
N VAL A 135 -12.25 -2.61 4.90
CA VAL A 135 -12.98 -2.22 6.11
C VAL A 135 -14.10 -1.26 5.73
N PHE A 136 -15.34 -1.69 5.86
CA PHE A 136 -16.54 -0.88 5.62
C PHE A 136 -17.33 -0.70 6.92
N THR A 137 -17.31 -1.68 7.80
CA THR A 137 -17.99 -1.66 9.10
C THR A 137 -16.96 -1.39 10.20
N PRO A 138 -17.16 -0.39 11.07
CA PRO A 138 -16.30 -0.15 12.22
C PRO A 138 -16.06 -1.41 13.06
N GLY A 139 -14.82 -1.68 13.44
CA GLY A 139 -14.44 -2.85 14.23
C GLY A 139 -14.42 -4.19 13.48
N VAL A 140 -14.79 -4.22 12.18
CA VAL A 140 -14.84 -5.45 11.36
C VAL A 140 -14.04 -5.29 10.09
N VAL A 141 -13.04 -6.12 9.88
CA VAL A 141 -12.17 -6.11 8.71
C VAL A 141 -12.32 -7.41 7.93
N GLN A 142 -12.56 -7.29 6.63
CA GLN A 142 -12.49 -8.41 5.70
C GLN A 142 -11.07 -8.54 5.17
N ARG A 143 -10.36 -9.59 5.56
CA ARG A 143 -9.04 -9.94 5.02
C ARG A 143 -9.22 -10.92 3.85
N ASN A 144 -8.84 -10.49 2.64
CA ASN A 144 -9.01 -11.29 1.43
C ASN A 144 -7.82 -12.22 1.17
N THR A 145 -6.64 -11.88 1.70
CA THR A 145 -5.41 -12.66 1.54
C THR A 145 -5.22 -13.55 2.76
N ALA A 146 -5.21 -14.86 2.55
CA ALA A 146 -4.87 -15.83 3.59
C ALA A 146 -3.46 -15.56 4.15
N HIS A 147 -3.22 -15.96 5.39
CA HIS A 147 -1.99 -15.62 6.12
C HIS A 147 -0.73 -16.06 5.36
N GLU A 148 -0.71 -17.29 4.85
CA GLU A 148 0.41 -17.88 4.11
C GLU A 148 0.62 -17.26 2.71
N LYS A 149 -0.34 -16.49 2.21
CA LYS A 149 -0.26 -15.77 0.93
C LYS A 149 0.09 -14.30 1.10
N ALA A 150 -0.12 -13.73 2.30
CA ALA A 150 0.35 -12.38 2.60
C ALA A 150 1.87 -12.33 2.56
N TRP A 151 2.44 -11.24 2.05
CA TRP A 151 3.88 -11.09 1.93
C TRP A 151 4.34 -9.67 2.21
N PHE A 152 5.49 -9.56 2.86
CA PHE A 152 6.16 -8.30 3.16
C PHE A 152 7.62 -8.36 2.70
N GLY A 153 8.05 -7.38 1.93
CA GLY A 153 9.46 -7.14 1.62
C GLY A 153 10.01 -6.08 2.55
N LEU A 154 11.05 -6.37 3.32
CA LEU A 154 11.67 -5.41 4.23
C LEU A 154 13.11 -5.12 3.81
N GLY A 155 13.55 -3.88 3.97
CA GLY A 155 14.92 -3.49 3.68
C GLY A 155 15.32 -2.16 4.31
N GLU A 156 16.59 -2.06 4.70
CA GLU A 156 17.19 -0.79 5.07
C GLU A 156 17.37 0.08 3.84
N LEU A 157 17.18 1.40 3.96
CA LEU A 157 17.35 2.32 2.83
C LEU A 157 18.78 2.34 2.28
N ASN A 158 19.77 2.00 3.11
CA ASN A 158 21.18 1.89 2.73
C ASN A 158 21.58 0.50 2.19
N GLY A 159 20.64 -0.45 2.08
CA GLY A 159 20.87 -1.81 1.58
C GLY A 159 21.48 -2.79 2.61
N GLY A 160 21.68 -2.39 3.87
CA GLY A 160 22.23 -3.26 4.91
C GLY A 160 21.22 -4.34 5.37
N ILE A 161 21.73 -5.50 5.76
CA ILE A 161 20.94 -6.54 6.47
C ILE A 161 21.33 -6.48 7.95
N THR A 162 20.67 -5.63 8.69
CA THR A 162 20.99 -5.31 10.08
C THR A 162 20.32 -6.25 11.10
N PRO A 163 20.79 -6.31 12.36
CA PRO A 163 20.08 -7.04 13.42
C PRO A 163 18.64 -6.58 13.63
N ARG A 164 18.36 -5.25 13.57
CA ARG A 164 17.01 -4.73 13.73
C ARG A 164 16.08 -5.13 12.56
N LEU A 165 16.64 -5.25 11.34
CA LEU A 165 15.87 -5.71 10.17
C LEU A 165 15.46 -7.17 10.35
N ARG A 166 16.32 -8.02 10.93
CA ARG A 166 15.99 -9.41 11.28
C ARG A 166 14.99 -9.50 12.42
N GLU A 167 15.05 -8.59 13.39
CA GLU A 167 14.03 -8.49 14.45
C GLU A 167 12.66 -8.13 13.84
N LEU A 168 12.59 -7.13 12.95
CA LEU A 168 11.38 -6.78 12.22
C LEU A 168 10.86 -7.95 11.38
N GLU A 169 11.75 -8.70 10.71
CA GLU A 169 11.39 -9.92 9.99
C GLU A 169 10.68 -10.92 10.92
N ALA A 170 11.25 -11.18 12.09
CA ALA A 170 10.66 -12.11 13.06
C ALA A 170 9.28 -11.66 13.56
N ILE A 171 9.11 -10.35 13.80
CA ILE A 171 7.84 -9.75 14.19
C ILE A 171 6.81 -9.89 13.05
N MET A 172 7.16 -9.47 11.84
CA MET A 172 6.24 -9.45 10.70
C MET A 172 5.89 -10.83 10.15
N LYS A 173 6.69 -11.88 10.44
CA LYS A 173 6.34 -13.28 10.14
C LYS A 173 5.06 -13.76 10.84
N ASN A 174 4.63 -13.09 11.90
CA ASN A 174 3.34 -13.34 12.54
C ASN A 174 2.15 -12.81 11.73
N VAL A 175 2.39 -11.96 10.73
CA VAL A 175 1.36 -11.37 9.86
C VAL A 175 1.32 -12.03 8.48
N GLY A 176 2.47 -12.49 7.98
CA GLY A 176 2.60 -13.13 6.68
C GLY A 176 4.03 -13.56 6.39
N ARG A 177 4.30 -13.99 5.18
CA ARG A 177 5.67 -14.30 4.73
C ARG A 177 6.49 -13.01 4.65
N VAL A 178 7.78 -13.10 4.97
CA VAL A 178 8.69 -11.96 4.91
C VAL A 178 9.93 -12.32 4.09
N SER A 179 10.36 -11.39 3.26
CA SER A 179 11.65 -11.45 2.57
C SER A 179 12.47 -10.21 2.90
N LEU A 180 13.77 -10.37 3.12
CA LEU A 180 14.70 -9.26 3.27
C LEU A 180 15.33 -8.94 1.93
N THR A 181 15.49 -7.65 1.62
CA THR A 181 16.15 -7.18 0.41
C THR A 181 17.20 -6.11 0.71
N GLN A 182 18.27 -6.11 -0.07
CA GLN A 182 19.29 -5.05 -0.07
C GLN A 182 18.94 -3.90 -1.03
N ASN A 183 17.85 -4.04 -1.80
CA ASN A 183 17.38 -3.03 -2.75
C ASN A 183 15.88 -2.76 -2.55
N ILE A 184 15.54 -2.28 -1.36
CA ILE A 184 14.13 -2.02 -1.00
C ILE A 184 13.47 -1.01 -1.93
N MET A 185 14.20 0.00 -2.39
CA MET A 185 13.64 0.99 -3.31
C MET A 185 13.31 0.38 -4.68
N GLY A 186 14.11 -0.57 -5.17
CA GLY A 186 13.79 -1.34 -6.38
C GLY A 186 12.52 -2.17 -6.22
N ALA A 187 12.34 -2.85 -5.08
CA ALA A 187 11.13 -3.61 -4.76
C ALA A 187 9.90 -2.68 -4.64
N LYS A 188 10.03 -1.53 -4.00
CA LYS A 188 8.96 -0.51 -3.90
C LYS A 188 8.60 0.06 -5.27
N TRP A 189 9.56 0.27 -6.16
CA TRP A 189 9.28 0.68 -7.52
C TRP A 189 8.49 -0.39 -8.29
N THR A 190 8.85 -1.67 -8.18
CA THR A 190 8.06 -2.74 -8.81
C THR A 190 6.62 -2.73 -8.29
N LYS A 191 6.45 -2.53 -6.98
CA LYS A 191 5.11 -2.42 -6.38
C LYS A 191 4.37 -1.16 -6.86
N LEU A 192 5.05 -0.02 -7.01
CA LEU A 192 4.46 1.21 -7.54
C LEU A 192 4.04 1.04 -9.01
N ILE A 193 4.85 0.38 -9.85
CA ILE A 193 4.50 0.05 -11.23
C ILE A 193 3.19 -0.75 -11.27
N SER A 194 3.08 -1.81 -10.47
CA SER A 194 1.85 -2.60 -10.40
C SER A 194 0.66 -1.80 -9.85
N SER A 195 0.88 -0.96 -8.86
CA SER A 195 -0.17 -0.15 -8.23
C SER A 195 -0.69 0.94 -9.16
N SER A 196 0.18 1.66 -9.86
CA SER A 196 -0.20 2.68 -10.84
C SER A 196 -0.87 2.07 -12.07
N MET A 197 -0.48 0.86 -12.46
CA MET A 197 -1.10 0.09 -13.53
C MET A 197 -2.54 -0.33 -13.19
N LEU A 198 -2.81 -0.71 -11.94
CA LEU A 198 -4.05 -1.40 -11.58
C LEU A 198 -5.00 -0.54 -10.76
N LEU A 199 -4.51 0.10 -9.68
CA LEU A 199 -5.39 0.64 -8.64
C LEU A 199 -6.12 1.91 -9.11
N GLY A 200 -5.40 2.87 -9.69
CA GLY A 200 -5.97 4.09 -10.23
C GLY A 200 -6.90 3.81 -11.43
N PRO A 201 -6.41 3.18 -12.52
CA PRO A 201 -7.21 2.91 -13.70
C PRO A 201 -8.49 2.12 -13.42
N LEU A 202 -8.40 1.00 -12.69
CA LEU A 202 -9.58 0.20 -12.35
C LEU A 202 -10.52 0.93 -11.39
N GLY A 203 -9.97 1.74 -10.49
CA GLY A 203 -10.76 2.59 -9.59
C GLY A 203 -11.64 3.57 -10.36
N VAL A 204 -11.06 4.38 -11.26
CA VAL A 204 -11.82 5.37 -12.05
C VAL A 204 -12.81 4.70 -13.02
N LEU A 205 -12.53 3.47 -13.46
CA LEU A 205 -13.44 2.67 -14.30
C LEU A 205 -14.52 1.94 -13.49
N GLY A 206 -14.47 1.97 -12.15
CA GLY A 206 -15.42 1.25 -11.30
C GLY A 206 -15.31 -0.27 -11.43
N LEU A 207 -14.14 -0.79 -11.83
CA LEU A 207 -13.93 -2.21 -12.14
C LEU A 207 -13.17 -2.91 -11.02
N LYS A 208 -13.51 -4.17 -10.82
CA LYS A 208 -12.70 -5.12 -10.05
C LYS A 208 -11.59 -5.68 -10.95
N LEU A 209 -10.54 -6.22 -10.33
CA LEU A 209 -9.38 -6.72 -11.06
C LEU A 209 -9.72 -7.76 -12.12
N TRP A 210 -10.59 -8.71 -11.83
CA TRP A 210 -11.00 -9.78 -12.77
C TRP A 210 -11.80 -9.27 -13.97
N GLU A 211 -12.48 -8.11 -13.86
CA GLU A 211 -13.24 -7.49 -14.94
C GLU A 211 -12.34 -6.81 -15.98
N ALA A 212 -11.06 -6.62 -15.68
CA ALA A 212 -10.11 -5.94 -16.57
C ALA A 212 -9.99 -6.60 -17.96
N THR A 213 -10.13 -7.92 -18.03
CA THR A 213 -10.05 -8.67 -19.29
C THR A 213 -11.40 -8.81 -20.02
N GLU A 214 -12.49 -8.40 -19.38
CA GLU A 214 -13.84 -8.50 -19.96
C GLU A 214 -14.26 -7.23 -20.69
N VAL A 215 -13.54 -6.12 -20.46
CA VAL A 215 -13.85 -4.83 -21.08
C VAL A 215 -12.76 -4.50 -22.12
N PRO A 216 -13.10 -4.47 -23.42
CA PRO A 216 -12.15 -4.15 -24.48
C PRO A 216 -11.44 -2.80 -24.23
N GLY A 217 -10.13 -2.75 -24.44
CA GLY A 217 -9.31 -1.55 -24.28
C GLY A 217 -8.82 -1.30 -22.83
N VAL A 218 -9.34 -2.02 -21.84
CA VAL A 218 -8.90 -1.82 -20.45
C VAL A 218 -7.51 -2.42 -20.23
N LEU A 219 -7.25 -3.64 -20.69
CA LEU A 219 -5.94 -4.26 -20.49
C LEU A 219 -4.82 -3.44 -21.16
N GLU A 220 -5.07 -2.89 -22.35
CA GLU A 220 -4.16 -2.00 -23.07
C GLU A 220 -3.86 -0.74 -22.26
N LEU A 221 -4.87 -0.12 -21.66
CA LEU A 221 -4.70 1.02 -20.77
C LEU A 221 -3.82 0.67 -19.56
N LEU A 222 -4.08 -0.46 -18.91
CA LEU A 222 -3.29 -0.94 -17.76
C LEU A 222 -1.82 -1.12 -18.16
N ILE A 223 -1.56 -1.82 -19.27
CA ILE A 223 -0.20 -2.04 -19.79
C ILE A 223 0.48 -0.69 -20.12
N ARG A 224 -0.24 0.25 -20.71
CA ARG A 224 0.32 1.59 -21.02
C ARG A 224 0.73 2.33 -19.75
N CYS A 225 -0.12 2.37 -18.70
CA CYS A 225 0.22 2.97 -17.41
C CYS A 225 1.46 2.31 -16.78
N GLY A 226 1.53 0.98 -16.78
CA GLY A 226 2.67 0.23 -16.24
C GLY A 226 3.95 0.46 -17.05
N THR A 227 3.85 0.53 -18.38
CA THR A 227 5.00 0.80 -19.28
C THR A 227 5.60 2.18 -19.01
N GLU A 228 4.76 3.21 -18.92
CA GLU A 228 5.19 4.56 -18.55
C GLU A 228 5.91 4.56 -17.19
N SER A 229 5.32 3.90 -16.21
CA SER A 229 5.88 3.82 -14.85
C SER A 229 7.23 3.12 -14.82
N MET A 230 7.41 2.04 -15.60
CA MET A 230 8.68 1.34 -15.70
C MET A 230 9.74 2.14 -16.44
N LEU A 231 9.36 2.86 -17.49
CA LEU A 231 10.25 3.77 -18.21
C LEU A 231 10.77 4.87 -17.28
N VAL A 232 9.90 5.45 -16.46
CA VAL A 232 10.29 6.46 -15.47
C VAL A 232 11.26 5.88 -14.45
N ALA A 233 10.98 4.70 -13.89
CA ALA A 233 11.88 4.05 -12.92
C ALA A 233 13.28 3.81 -13.51
N ARG A 234 13.35 3.29 -14.74
CA ARG A 234 14.62 3.03 -15.45
C ARG A 234 15.37 4.33 -15.77
N ALA A 235 14.67 5.37 -16.23
CA ALA A 235 15.29 6.66 -16.54
C ALA A 235 15.86 7.36 -15.29
N LEU A 236 15.27 7.10 -14.11
CA LEU A 236 15.78 7.56 -12.82
C LEU A 236 16.88 6.65 -12.23
N GLY A 237 17.29 5.60 -12.94
CA GLY A 237 18.39 4.71 -12.55
C GLY A 237 18.02 3.65 -11.51
N TYR A 238 16.75 3.41 -11.24
CA TYR A 238 16.35 2.36 -10.31
C TYR A 238 16.50 0.96 -10.90
N SER A 239 17.16 0.08 -10.17
CA SER A 239 17.20 -1.35 -10.45
C SER A 239 15.92 -1.98 -9.90
N ILE A 240 15.07 -2.46 -10.81
CA ILE A 240 13.78 -3.04 -10.46
C ILE A 240 13.97 -4.45 -9.91
N GLU A 241 13.40 -4.73 -8.72
CA GLU A 241 13.41 -6.06 -8.12
C GLU A 241 12.16 -6.88 -8.46
N PRO A 242 12.30 -8.18 -8.74
CA PRO A 242 11.16 -9.07 -8.93
C PRO A 242 10.34 -9.22 -7.64
N ILE A 243 9.02 -9.07 -7.77
CA ILE A 243 8.02 -9.37 -6.72
C ILE A 243 6.88 -10.17 -7.35
N PHE A 244 5.85 -10.52 -6.61
CA PHE A 244 4.70 -11.32 -7.07
C PHE A 244 5.06 -12.73 -7.54
N GLY A 245 6.12 -13.32 -6.97
CA GLY A 245 6.59 -14.66 -7.37
C GLY A 245 7.28 -14.70 -8.74
N LEU A 246 7.56 -13.55 -9.35
CA LEU A 246 8.35 -13.44 -10.57
C LEU A 246 9.84 -13.57 -10.27
N SER A 247 10.61 -14.09 -11.22
CA SER A 247 12.06 -14.23 -11.14
C SER A 247 12.79 -13.06 -11.82
N ALA A 248 14.08 -12.93 -11.63
CA ALA A 248 14.90 -11.96 -12.34
C ALA A 248 14.84 -12.15 -13.87
N ALA A 249 14.72 -13.40 -14.34
CA ALA A 249 14.55 -13.70 -15.77
C ALA A 249 13.25 -13.13 -16.34
N ASP A 250 12.21 -13.02 -15.51
CA ASP A 250 10.93 -12.45 -15.92
C ASP A 250 11.00 -10.94 -16.14
N PHE A 251 11.99 -10.28 -15.57
CA PHE A 251 12.27 -8.86 -15.72
C PHE A 251 13.36 -8.58 -16.80
N ALA A 252 13.92 -9.62 -17.40
CA ALA A 252 14.79 -9.49 -18.56
C ALA A 252 13.93 -9.30 -19.83
N GLY A 253 14.29 -8.32 -20.66
CA GLY A 253 13.59 -8.05 -21.90
C GLY A 253 13.11 -6.61 -22.05
N SER A 254 12.28 -6.37 -23.07
CA SER A 254 11.73 -5.04 -23.31
C SER A 254 10.77 -4.62 -22.20
N THR A 255 10.68 -3.32 -21.93
CA THR A 255 9.77 -2.77 -20.92
C THR A 255 8.34 -3.27 -21.09
N GLU A 256 7.85 -3.25 -22.33
CA GLU A 256 6.48 -3.68 -22.62
C GLU A 256 6.25 -5.18 -22.36
N ALA A 257 7.22 -6.04 -22.73
CA ALA A 257 7.12 -7.48 -22.48
C ALA A 257 7.07 -7.80 -20.99
N VAL A 258 7.91 -7.13 -20.18
CA VAL A 258 7.93 -7.28 -18.72
C VAL A 258 6.60 -6.83 -18.12
N VAL A 259 6.09 -5.66 -18.54
CA VAL A 259 4.83 -5.12 -18.01
C VAL A 259 3.63 -6.00 -18.43
N LYS A 260 3.61 -6.50 -19.66
CA LYS A 260 2.58 -7.46 -20.10
C LYS A 260 2.60 -8.73 -19.25
N LYS A 261 3.77 -9.26 -18.95
CA LYS A 261 3.91 -10.44 -18.09
C LYS A 261 3.43 -10.15 -16.67
N LEU A 262 3.84 -9.01 -16.10
CA LEU A 262 3.38 -8.57 -14.80
C LEU A 262 1.85 -8.40 -14.74
N ALA A 263 1.26 -7.72 -15.73
CA ALA A 263 -0.18 -7.55 -15.84
C ALA A 263 -0.92 -8.89 -15.91
N ASN A 264 -0.48 -9.79 -16.78
CA ASN A 264 -1.08 -11.11 -16.93
C ASN A 264 -0.99 -11.92 -15.64
N THR A 265 0.17 -11.93 -14.98
CA THR A 265 0.36 -12.64 -13.71
C THR A 265 -0.63 -12.16 -12.64
N ILE A 266 -0.75 -10.84 -12.46
CA ILE A 266 -1.63 -10.27 -11.44
C ILE A 266 -3.11 -10.45 -11.80
N VAL A 267 -3.50 -10.26 -13.06
CA VAL A 267 -4.89 -10.41 -13.51
C VAL A 267 -5.34 -11.88 -13.46
N LEU A 268 -4.46 -12.83 -13.80
CA LEU A 268 -4.75 -14.26 -13.67
C LEU A 268 -4.93 -14.68 -12.21
N HIS A 269 -4.10 -14.19 -11.31
CA HIS A 269 -4.30 -14.40 -9.87
C HIS A 269 -5.62 -13.80 -9.37
N GLY A 270 -6.01 -12.63 -9.90
CA GLY A 270 -7.30 -11.99 -9.61
C GLY A 270 -8.52 -12.80 -10.06
N LYS A 271 -8.39 -13.63 -11.13
CA LYS A 271 -9.47 -14.53 -11.60
C LYS A 271 -9.69 -15.73 -10.69
N ALA A 272 -8.67 -16.16 -9.96
CA ALA A 272 -8.72 -17.39 -9.15
C ALA A 272 -9.60 -17.31 -7.90
N GLY A 273 -10.52 -16.35 -7.80
CA GLY A 273 -11.58 -16.46 -6.81
C GLY A 273 -11.94 -15.20 -6.05
N THR A 274 -11.79 -14.00 -6.58
CA THR A 274 -12.05 -12.90 -5.70
C THR A 274 -12.98 -11.82 -6.24
N ARG A 275 -13.98 -11.56 -5.39
CA ARG A 275 -14.79 -10.34 -5.40
C ARG A 275 -14.00 -9.11 -4.89
N VAL A 276 -12.66 -9.18 -4.85
CA VAL A 276 -11.77 -8.16 -4.29
C VAL A 276 -11.87 -6.86 -5.07
N ARG A 277 -12.06 -5.78 -4.35
CA ARG A 277 -12.02 -4.42 -4.86
C ARG A 277 -10.63 -3.82 -4.69
N GLY A 278 -10.10 -3.18 -5.72
CA GLY A 278 -8.89 -2.36 -5.59
C GLY A 278 -9.10 -1.22 -4.60
N VAL A 279 -8.02 -0.73 -3.99
CA VAL A 279 -8.08 0.27 -2.92
C VAL A 279 -8.74 1.58 -3.37
N SER A 280 -8.47 2.07 -4.59
CA SER A 280 -9.10 3.29 -5.12
C SER A 280 -10.62 3.12 -5.29
N LEU A 281 -11.08 1.94 -5.74
CA LEU A 281 -12.51 1.65 -5.83
C LEU A 281 -13.17 1.62 -4.44
N GLN A 282 -12.49 1.04 -3.45
CA GLN A 282 -12.97 1.07 -2.06
C GLN A 282 -13.10 2.51 -1.54
N ASP A 283 -12.14 3.39 -1.85
CA ASP A 283 -12.16 4.78 -1.41
C ASP A 283 -13.33 5.56 -2.02
N TYR A 284 -13.58 5.40 -3.31
CA TYR A 284 -14.78 5.99 -3.96
C TYR A 284 -16.08 5.51 -3.32
N LEU A 285 -16.21 4.19 -3.04
CA LEU A 285 -17.41 3.63 -2.40
C LEU A 285 -17.62 4.14 -0.97
N LYS A 286 -16.56 4.59 -0.31
CA LYS A 286 -16.59 5.17 1.04
C LYS A 286 -16.71 6.70 1.03
N GLY A 287 -16.73 7.33 -0.14
CA GLY A 287 -16.67 8.80 -0.26
C GLY A 287 -15.37 9.40 0.29
N ARG A 288 -14.26 8.66 0.19
CA ARG A 288 -12.94 9.09 0.66
C ARG A 288 -12.04 9.50 -0.50
N GLN A 289 -11.06 10.36 -0.20
CA GLN A 289 -9.96 10.67 -1.11
C GLN A 289 -9.22 9.38 -1.50
N THR A 290 -8.87 9.25 -2.78
CA THR A 290 -8.08 8.12 -3.28
C THR A 290 -6.58 8.38 -3.14
N GLU A 291 -5.78 7.31 -3.30
CA GLU A 291 -4.31 7.41 -3.37
C GLU A 291 -3.80 7.63 -4.81
N THR A 292 -4.68 7.87 -5.79
CA THR A 292 -4.29 8.03 -7.21
C THR A 292 -3.25 9.14 -7.39
N GLY A 293 -3.34 10.22 -6.61
CA GLY A 293 -2.32 11.28 -6.60
C GLY A 293 -0.94 10.81 -6.14
N CYS A 294 -0.89 9.91 -5.15
CA CYS A 294 0.36 9.34 -4.61
C CYS A 294 0.88 8.14 -5.42
N LEU A 295 0.10 7.60 -6.34
CA LEU A 295 0.46 6.51 -7.24
C LEU A 295 0.71 7.04 -8.66
N ASN A 296 -0.34 7.17 -9.47
CA ASN A 296 -0.22 7.67 -10.84
C ASN A 296 0.29 9.12 -10.89
N GLY A 297 -0.12 9.97 -9.93
CA GLY A 297 0.37 11.35 -9.82
C GLY A 297 1.86 11.44 -9.49
N LEU A 298 2.38 10.52 -8.67
CA LEU A 298 3.81 10.40 -8.40
C LEU A 298 4.57 10.00 -9.67
N ILE A 299 4.04 9.05 -10.46
CA ILE A 299 4.63 8.68 -11.76
C ILE A 299 4.69 9.90 -12.70
N VAL A 300 3.63 10.71 -12.76
CA VAL A 300 3.61 11.94 -13.57
C VAL A 300 4.68 12.94 -13.10
N ALA A 301 4.81 13.14 -11.79
CA ALA A 301 5.80 14.05 -11.23
C ALA A 301 7.24 13.58 -11.52
N LYS A 302 7.52 12.30 -11.28
CA LYS A 302 8.82 11.69 -11.55
C LYS A 302 9.12 11.57 -13.06
N GLY A 303 8.09 11.37 -13.89
CA GLY A 303 8.21 11.40 -15.34
C GLY A 303 8.70 12.78 -15.85
N LYS A 304 8.15 13.87 -15.30
CA LYS A 304 8.65 15.22 -15.58
C LYS A 304 10.11 15.40 -15.18
N GLN A 305 10.51 14.89 -14.01
CA GLN A 305 11.89 14.92 -13.53
C GLN A 305 12.84 14.14 -14.45
N ALA A 306 12.38 13.00 -14.97
CA ALA A 306 13.15 12.10 -15.83
C ALA A 306 13.07 12.42 -17.33
N ALA A 307 12.32 13.46 -17.73
CA ALA A 307 11.99 13.79 -19.13
C ALA A 307 11.30 12.60 -19.87
N VAL A 308 10.49 11.83 -19.17
CA VAL A 308 9.70 10.71 -19.71
C VAL A 308 8.23 11.11 -19.76
N ALA A 309 7.61 11.01 -20.93
CA ALA A 309 6.18 11.28 -21.09
C ALA A 309 5.32 10.20 -20.40
N THR A 310 4.26 10.63 -19.69
CA THR A 310 3.38 9.75 -18.93
C THR A 310 1.90 10.09 -19.18
N PRO A 311 1.44 10.14 -20.45
CA PRO A 311 0.08 10.58 -20.79
C PRO A 311 -1.02 9.68 -20.19
N ALA A 312 -0.83 8.36 -20.14
CA ALA A 312 -1.85 7.47 -19.57
C ALA A 312 -1.99 7.66 -18.04
N ASN A 313 -0.87 7.75 -17.31
CA ASN A 313 -0.93 8.07 -15.87
C ASN A 313 -1.53 9.45 -15.62
N ALA A 314 -1.20 10.46 -16.44
CA ALA A 314 -1.78 11.81 -16.34
C ALA A 314 -3.30 11.81 -16.58
N ALA A 315 -3.76 11.04 -17.57
CA ALA A 315 -5.19 10.88 -17.86
C ALA A 315 -5.95 10.25 -16.67
N VAL A 316 -5.37 9.24 -16.04
CA VAL A 316 -5.96 8.61 -14.84
C VAL A 316 -6.07 9.63 -13.70
N VAL A 317 -5.03 10.42 -13.46
CA VAL A 317 -5.06 11.49 -12.43
C VAL A 317 -6.12 12.54 -12.73
N GLN A 318 -6.27 12.92 -14.01
CA GLN A 318 -7.28 13.89 -14.41
C GLN A 318 -8.69 13.36 -14.17
N VAL A 319 -8.99 12.13 -14.57
CA VAL A 319 -10.31 11.51 -14.35
C VAL A 319 -10.59 11.29 -12.86
N ASP A 320 -9.60 10.89 -12.07
CA ASP A 320 -9.71 10.81 -10.61
C ASP A 320 -10.11 12.16 -9.99
N ARG A 321 -9.48 13.26 -10.42
CA ARG A 321 -9.84 14.62 -9.98
C ARG A 321 -11.26 14.99 -10.37
N GLU A 322 -11.70 14.66 -11.60
CA GLU A 322 -13.07 14.88 -12.07
C GLU A 322 -14.09 14.13 -11.21
N ILE A 323 -13.76 12.89 -10.78
CA ILE A 323 -14.61 12.09 -9.89
C ILE A 323 -14.62 12.67 -8.46
N CYS A 324 -13.48 12.99 -7.89
CA CYS A 324 -13.38 13.57 -6.55
C CYS A 324 -14.09 14.94 -6.45
N ALA A 325 -14.11 15.72 -7.55
CA ALA A 325 -14.86 16.97 -7.65
C ALA A 325 -16.37 16.78 -7.90
N GLY A 326 -16.85 15.53 -8.01
CA GLY A 326 -18.27 15.24 -8.28
C GLY A 326 -18.71 15.46 -9.73
N ALA A 327 -17.79 15.80 -10.64
CA ALA A 327 -18.10 16.01 -12.06
C ALA A 327 -18.35 14.70 -12.82
N ARG A 328 -17.92 13.59 -12.25
CA ARG A 328 -18.10 12.23 -12.79
C ARG A 328 -18.36 11.23 -11.68
N GLN A 329 -18.81 10.03 -12.07
CA GLN A 329 -18.85 8.86 -11.18
C GLN A 329 -17.84 7.82 -11.66
N PRO A 330 -17.28 6.96 -10.77
CA PRO A 330 -16.52 5.80 -11.19
C PRO A 330 -17.38 4.90 -12.08
N GLY A 331 -16.84 4.50 -13.25
CA GLY A 331 -17.63 3.67 -14.17
C GLY A 331 -16.96 3.47 -15.53
N ARG A 332 -17.39 2.42 -16.26
CA ARG A 332 -16.84 2.03 -17.58
C ARG A 332 -16.88 3.14 -18.62
N ALA A 333 -17.86 4.08 -18.53
CA ALA A 333 -17.97 5.23 -19.43
C ALA A 333 -16.72 6.15 -19.38
N ASN A 334 -15.93 6.10 -18.30
CA ASN A 334 -14.70 6.86 -18.21
C ASN A 334 -13.59 6.36 -19.14
N LEU A 335 -13.69 5.15 -19.72
CA LEU A 335 -12.70 4.64 -20.65
C LEU A 335 -12.56 5.54 -21.89
N ALA A 336 -13.67 5.97 -22.48
CA ALA A 336 -13.64 6.89 -23.62
C ALA A 336 -12.96 8.23 -23.25
N ARG A 337 -13.21 8.75 -22.04
CA ARG A 337 -12.57 9.97 -21.54
C ARG A 337 -11.07 9.78 -21.37
N LEU A 338 -10.64 8.65 -20.81
CA LEU A 338 -9.21 8.31 -20.67
C LEU A 338 -8.54 8.25 -22.05
N GLN A 339 -9.15 7.53 -23.02
CA GLN A 339 -8.63 7.43 -24.39
C GLN A 339 -8.51 8.82 -25.05
N GLN A 340 -9.50 9.68 -24.90
CA GLN A 340 -9.46 11.07 -25.40
C GLN A 340 -8.30 11.88 -24.81
N LEU A 341 -8.02 11.71 -23.51
CA LEU A 341 -6.92 12.43 -22.82
C LEU A 341 -5.54 11.89 -23.18
N ILE A 342 -5.46 10.64 -23.57
CA ILE A 342 -4.20 9.97 -23.92
C ILE A 342 -3.78 10.30 -25.37
N GLY A 343 -4.72 10.56 -26.25
CA GLY A 343 -4.51 10.83 -27.68
C GLY A 343 -4.56 9.56 -28.52
#